data_f2d7fbf73aeb3e577168b675304982b2
#
_entry.id   f2d7fbf73aeb3e577168b675304982b2
#
_cell.length_a   1.000
_cell.length_b   1.000
_cell.length_c   1.000
_cell.angle_alpha   90.00
_cell.angle_beta   90.00
_cell.angle_gamma   90.00
#
_symmetry.space_group_name_H-M   'P 1'
#
loop_
_entity.id
_entity.type
_entity.pdbx_description
1 polymer ?
#
loop_
_entity_poly.entity_id
_entity_poly.type
_entity_poly.pdbx_seq_one_letter_code
_entity_poly.pdbx_strand_id
1 'polypeptide(L)'
;DSAVLVFNSSYSNGCNGGYTNTTLLVDQEIDQNPTLMQTFSAGNSNNNDCGYGAGDQWGNITGGHKIGKNVIATANLNENDGIIASSSRGPASDGRIKPDISAHGNSQISTDPNNTYAPGGGTSAAAPGICGVMAQLHHAYQEMNGGNVASSSLLKATLLNTANELGNDGPDFIYGWGKVNAYKAAKLLEDNRYFSATIAQGDSNIHNISIPAGVQRAKIMVYWPDLEASTSASYALVNDLDATVIDPLSVVHYPWLLDHTPDPVSLAAPAIKGEDHLNNVEQIAIDNPQQGTYSLKVKGNVIPFGARDYWVVYEFLYDDITVIFPMGGEGLIPGNQDRIHWDAFDDSGSFLIEYSENNGGSWTSINTVSGDSRFISWNVPTNVTGQGLIRVSRGSASDISDANFSIMERPQNIIVNRVCPDQSTIQLQW
;
A
#
# COMPACT_ATOMS: atom_id res chain seq x y z
N ASP A 1 -4.90 -0.35 29.87
CA ASP A 1 -3.87 -0.09 28.88
C ASP A 1 -4.54 0.02 27.53
N SER A 2 -4.48 1.20 26.94
CA SER A 2 -4.94 1.39 25.56
C SER A 2 -4.02 0.59 24.65
N ALA A 3 -4.54 -0.43 23.97
CA ALA A 3 -3.78 -1.21 23.03
C ALA A 3 -3.31 -0.29 21.88
N VAL A 4 -2.00 -0.16 21.68
CA VAL A 4 -1.44 0.46 20.48
C VAL A 4 -1.67 -0.49 19.33
N LEU A 5 -2.39 -0.05 18.29
CA LEU A 5 -2.68 -0.86 17.11
C LEU A 5 -1.64 -0.65 16.00
N VAL A 6 -1.14 0.58 15.87
CA VAL A 6 -0.17 0.93 14.82
C VAL A 6 0.96 1.73 15.44
N PHE A 7 2.18 1.38 15.09
CA PHE A 7 3.40 2.01 15.56
C PHE A 7 4.31 2.34 14.40
N ASN A 8 4.92 3.53 14.39
CA ASN A 8 5.91 3.92 13.38
C ASN A 8 7.26 4.22 14.02
N SER A 9 8.32 3.73 13.39
CA SER A 9 9.71 4.08 13.71
C SER A 9 10.49 4.47 12.48
N SER A 10 10.83 5.74 12.42
CA SER A 10 11.58 6.31 11.30
C SER A 10 13.07 6.43 11.58
N TYR A 11 13.68 5.43 12.22
CA TYR A 11 15.12 5.36 12.48
C TYR A 11 15.72 4.07 11.94
N SER A 12 17.04 4.01 11.87
CA SER A 12 17.79 2.85 11.38
C SER A 12 18.97 2.55 12.30
N ASN A 13 19.32 1.27 12.41
CA ASN A 13 20.50 0.75 13.10
C ASN A 13 21.56 0.24 12.13
N GLY A 14 21.64 0.82 10.93
CA GLY A 14 22.59 0.44 9.89
C GLY A 14 21.99 -0.40 8.78
N CYS A 15 22.83 -0.84 7.86
CA CYS A 15 22.39 -1.53 6.65
C CYS A 15 22.96 -2.93 6.47
N ASN A 16 23.76 -3.46 7.36
CA ASN A 16 24.45 -4.76 7.17
C ASN A 16 24.40 -5.68 8.39
N GLY A 17 23.42 -5.47 9.28
CA GLY A 17 23.34 -6.24 10.53
C GLY A 17 22.79 -7.65 10.39
N GLY A 18 22.14 -7.99 9.29
CA GLY A 18 21.40 -9.24 9.13
C GLY A 18 20.19 -9.34 10.05
N TYR A 19 19.67 -10.55 10.20
CA TYR A 19 18.56 -10.86 11.12
C TYR A 19 19.08 -10.91 12.56
N THR A 20 18.91 -9.81 13.30
CA THR A 20 19.44 -9.60 14.64
C THR A 20 18.39 -9.84 15.72
N ASN A 21 18.80 -9.72 17.02
CA ASN A 21 17.83 -9.73 18.13
C ASN A 21 16.73 -8.68 17.99
N THR A 22 17.05 -7.50 17.44
CA THR A 22 16.02 -6.48 17.19
C THR A 22 15.00 -6.95 16.16
N THR A 23 15.45 -7.64 15.11
CA THR A 23 14.57 -8.20 14.08
C THR A 23 13.71 -9.33 14.65
N LEU A 24 14.33 -10.22 15.44
CA LEU A 24 13.64 -11.29 16.13
C LEU A 24 12.51 -10.75 17.01
N LEU A 25 12.82 -9.74 17.83
CA LEU A 25 11.84 -9.16 18.76
C LEU A 25 10.65 -8.53 18.06
N VAL A 26 10.84 -7.82 16.94
CA VAL A 26 9.70 -7.22 16.23
C VAL A 26 8.84 -8.27 15.53
N ASP A 27 9.42 -9.35 14.99
CA ASP A 27 8.66 -10.46 14.43
C ASP A 27 7.86 -11.21 15.50
N GLN A 28 8.49 -11.46 16.65
CA GLN A 28 7.86 -12.11 17.81
C GLN A 28 6.72 -11.24 18.39
N GLU A 29 6.95 -9.94 18.52
CA GLU A 29 5.95 -9.02 19.07
C GLU A 29 4.68 -8.97 18.22
N ILE A 30 4.80 -8.97 16.88
CA ILE A 30 3.64 -8.98 15.99
C ILE A 30 2.95 -10.34 16.00
N ASP A 31 3.70 -11.46 16.03
CA ASP A 31 3.11 -12.80 16.11
C ASP A 31 2.31 -12.98 17.42
N GLN A 32 2.82 -12.48 18.54
CA GLN A 32 2.16 -12.54 19.84
C GLN A 32 1.03 -11.53 20.02
N ASN A 33 1.02 -10.43 19.24
CA ASN A 33 0.01 -9.38 19.29
C ASN A 33 -0.61 -9.18 17.89
N PRO A 34 -1.54 -10.05 17.49
CA PRO A 34 -2.01 -10.12 16.09
C PRO A 34 -2.77 -8.89 15.59
N THR A 35 -3.04 -7.91 16.46
CA THR A 35 -3.63 -6.61 16.07
C THR A 35 -2.59 -5.49 15.94
N LEU A 36 -1.33 -5.73 16.36
CA LEU A 36 -0.27 -4.75 16.31
C LEU A 36 0.38 -4.72 14.93
N MET A 37 0.49 -3.54 14.32
CA MET A 37 1.26 -3.29 13.10
C MET A 37 2.41 -2.34 13.38
N GLN A 38 3.61 -2.73 12.94
CA GLN A 38 4.82 -1.90 13.03
C GLN A 38 5.27 -1.48 11.63
N THR A 39 5.37 -0.16 11.42
CA THR A 39 5.87 0.43 10.17
C THR A 39 7.25 1.05 10.40
N PHE A 40 8.14 0.87 9.44
CA PHE A 40 9.52 1.34 9.51
C PHE A 40 9.94 2.02 8.22
N SER A 41 10.86 2.96 8.34
CA SER A 41 11.57 3.48 7.17
C SER A 41 12.50 2.40 6.60
N ALA A 42 12.48 2.20 5.28
CA ALA A 42 13.38 1.25 4.61
C ALA A 42 14.86 1.65 4.73
N GLY A 43 15.13 2.95 4.85
CA GLY A 43 16.47 3.53 4.98
C GLY A 43 16.82 4.46 3.81
N ASN A 44 17.85 5.27 4.02
CA ASN A 44 18.32 6.25 3.03
C ASN A 44 19.79 5.98 2.67
N SER A 45 20.13 4.71 2.45
CA SER A 45 21.51 4.21 2.28
C SER A 45 21.80 3.68 0.87
N ASN A 46 21.02 4.08 -0.13
CA ASN A 46 21.16 3.53 -1.49
C ASN A 46 22.53 3.72 -2.13
N ASN A 47 23.30 4.73 -1.69
CA ASN A 47 24.67 4.99 -2.20
C ASN A 47 25.75 4.21 -1.42
N ASN A 48 25.37 3.30 -0.52
CA ASN A 48 26.30 2.53 0.29
C ASN A 48 26.27 1.06 -0.12
N ASP A 49 27.43 0.47 -0.31
CA ASP A 49 27.55 -0.98 -0.32
C ASP A 49 27.39 -1.51 1.11
N CYS A 50 26.29 -2.21 1.35
CA CYS A 50 25.95 -2.80 2.65
C CYS A 50 26.35 -4.28 2.77
N GLY A 51 27.21 -4.76 1.86
CA GLY A 51 27.80 -6.09 1.92
C GLY A 51 26.89 -7.22 1.42
N TYR A 52 25.84 -6.90 0.66
CA TYR A 52 25.01 -7.94 0.02
C TYR A 52 25.75 -8.67 -1.12
N GLY A 53 26.73 -8.01 -1.74
CA GLY A 53 27.53 -8.56 -2.84
C GLY A 53 27.17 -8.04 -4.23
N ALA A 54 26.24 -7.09 -4.33
CA ALA A 54 25.81 -6.46 -5.58
C ALA A 54 26.30 -4.99 -5.71
N GLY A 55 27.23 -4.56 -4.85
CA GLY A 55 27.75 -3.19 -4.79
C GLY A 55 26.77 -2.21 -4.11
N ASP A 56 26.94 -0.92 -4.39
CA ASP A 56 25.99 0.10 -3.97
C ASP A 56 24.65 -0.04 -4.76
N GLN A 57 23.61 0.64 -4.31
CA GLN A 57 22.25 0.64 -4.87
C GLN A 57 21.43 -0.63 -4.66
N TRP A 58 21.98 -1.73 -4.16
CA TRP A 58 21.25 -2.97 -3.88
C TRP A 58 21.61 -3.54 -2.52
N GLY A 59 20.66 -4.28 -1.92
CA GLY A 59 20.89 -4.90 -0.63
C GLY A 59 21.19 -3.91 0.50
N ASN A 60 20.57 -2.73 0.48
CA ASN A 60 20.75 -1.71 1.52
C ASN A 60 19.72 -1.80 2.65
N ILE A 61 18.79 -2.77 2.57
CA ILE A 61 17.79 -3.07 3.60
C ILE A 61 18.17 -4.40 4.27
N THR A 62 19.39 -4.50 4.76
CA THR A 62 19.97 -5.78 5.20
C THR A 62 20.22 -5.86 6.70
N GLY A 63 19.54 -5.05 7.51
CA GLY A 63 19.71 -5.12 8.96
C GLY A 63 18.64 -4.44 9.79
N GLY A 64 18.50 -4.92 11.02
CA GLY A 64 17.65 -4.36 12.04
C GLY A 64 16.15 -4.66 11.88
N HIS A 65 15.34 -3.88 12.61
CA HIS A 65 13.89 -4.06 12.67
C HIS A 65 13.19 -4.06 11.30
N LYS A 66 13.67 -3.25 10.34
CA LYS A 66 13.06 -3.08 9.02
C LYS A 66 13.11 -4.32 8.11
N ILE A 67 13.98 -5.31 8.41
CA ILE A 67 14.01 -6.59 7.68
C ILE A 67 13.14 -7.67 8.30
N GLY A 68 12.41 -7.37 9.38
CA GLY A 68 11.42 -8.27 9.94
C GLY A 68 10.41 -8.73 8.88
N LYS A 69 9.94 -9.96 9.01
CA LYS A 69 8.98 -10.57 8.08
C LYS A 69 7.59 -9.97 8.23
N ASN A 70 7.21 -9.70 9.50
CA ASN A 70 5.86 -9.28 9.85
C ASN A 70 5.68 -7.75 9.80
N VAL A 71 6.75 -6.97 9.77
CA VAL A 71 6.73 -5.50 9.72
C VAL A 71 6.49 -4.97 8.30
N ILE A 72 6.21 -3.68 8.18
CA ILE A 72 6.17 -2.97 6.89
C ILE A 72 7.37 -2.02 6.81
N ALA A 73 8.27 -2.24 5.87
CA ALA A 73 9.37 -1.33 5.52
C ALA A 73 8.98 -0.50 4.29
N THR A 74 9.06 0.82 4.41
CA THR A 74 8.54 1.75 3.41
C THR A 74 9.64 2.46 2.63
N ALA A 75 9.62 2.37 1.29
CA ALA A 75 10.45 3.14 0.39
C ALA A 75 9.89 4.56 0.16
N ASN A 76 10.76 5.46 -0.34
CA ASN A 76 10.44 6.87 -0.48
C ASN A 76 10.27 7.28 -1.94
N LEU A 77 9.08 7.77 -2.28
CA LEU A 77 8.74 8.33 -3.58
C LEU A 77 8.74 9.86 -3.55
N ASN A 78 9.01 10.47 -4.71
CA ASN A 78 8.71 11.86 -4.98
C ASN A 78 7.24 12.03 -5.38
N GLU A 79 6.81 13.26 -5.60
CA GLU A 79 5.43 13.62 -5.96
C GLU A 79 4.97 13.08 -7.33
N ASN A 80 5.88 12.61 -8.18
CA ASN A 80 5.61 12.03 -9.49
C ASN A 80 5.81 10.50 -9.50
N ASP A 81 5.71 9.85 -8.35
CA ASP A 81 5.88 8.41 -8.14
C ASP A 81 7.30 7.86 -8.45
N GLY A 82 8.26 8.71 -8.74
CA GLY A 82 9.65 8.33 -8.92
C GLY A 82 10.34 7.99 -7.59
N ILE A 83 11.11 6.90 -7.56
CA ILE A 83 11.92 6.55 -6.39
C ILE A 83 12.94 7.64 -6.10
N ILE A 84 13.07 8.08 -4.85
CA ILE A 84 14.10 9.00 -4.43
C ILE A 84 15.45 8.29 -4.41
N ALA A 85 16.47 8.89 -5.01
CA ALA A 85 17.79 8.30 -5.22
C ALA A 85 18.45 7.79 -3.94
N SER A 86 18.16 8.37 -2.79
CA SER A 86 18.70 7.91 -1.50
C SER A 86 17.93 6.75 -0.88
N SER A 87 16.68 6.46 -1.36
CA SER A 87 15.86 5.40 -0.79
C SER A 87 16.58 4.06 -0.91
N SER A 88 16.75 3.37 0.22
CA SER A 88 17.36 2.04 0.26
C SER A 88 16.55 1.04 -0.56
N ARG A 89 17.23 0.10 -1.21
CA ARG A 89 16.66 -0.97 -2.02
C ARG A 89 16.97 -2.34 -1.42
N GLY A 90 16.10 -3.28 -1.66
CA GLY A 90 16.32 -4.68 -1.30
C GLY A 90 17.41 -5.38 -2.13
N PRO A 91 17.50 -6.67 -1.95
CA PRO A 91 16.73 -7.49 -1.03
C PRO A 91 17.13 -7.33 0.45
N ALA A 92 16.40 -8.01 1.35
CA ALA A 92 16.89 -8.27 2.71
C ALA A 92 18.15 -9.15 2.67
N SER A 93 18.84 -9.28 3.81
CA SER A 93 20.12 -10.04 3.88
C SER A 93 20.00 -11.50 3.47
N ASP A 94 18.84 -12.09 3.54
CA ASP A 94 18.51 -13.47 3.20
C ASP A 94 17.77 -13.61 1.85
N GLY A 95 17.67 -12.54 1.07
CA GLY A 95 17.06 -12.53 -0.26
C GLY A 95 15.59 -12.15 -0.31
N ARG A 96 14.90 -12.01 0.86
CA ARG A 96 13.48 -11.68 0.91
C ARG A 96 13.18 -10.30 0.30
N ILE A 97 11.95 -10.16 -0.18
CA ILE A 97 11.43 -8.91 -0.73
C ILE A 97 11.43 -7.82 0.36
N LYS A 98 12.17 -6.76 0.11
CA LYS A 98 12.18 -5.48 0.80
C LYS A 98 12.54 -4.40 -0.24
N PRO A 99 12.01 -3.15 -0.10
CA PRO A 99 11.01 -2.74 0.88
C PRO A 99 9.71 -3.53 0.71
N ASP A 100 8.77 -3.43 1.68
CA ASP A 100 7.45 -4.04 1.51
C ASP A 100 6.57 -3.19 0.57
N ILE A 101 6.63 -1.86 0.69
CA ILE A 101 5.76 -0.94 -0.05
C ILE A 101 6.44 0.42 -0.22
N SER A 102 5.94 1.22 -1.14
CA SER A 102 6.39 2.59 -1.40
C SER A 102 5.31 3.61 -1.07
N ALA A 103 5.74 4.77 -0.57
CA ALA A 103 4.87 5.92 -0.32
C ALA A 103 5.60 7.25 -0.56
N HIS A 104 4.86 8.31 -0.80
CA HIS A 104 5.42 9.65 -0.92
C HIS A 104 5.99 10.11 0.43
N GLY A 105 7.25 10.49 0.44
CA GLY A 105 7.94 10.99 1.62
C GLY A 105 8.90 12.13 1.28
N ASN A 106 8.88 12.65 0.05
CA ASN A 106 9.74 13.73 -0.36
C ASN A 106 9.07 15.08 -0.15
N SER A 107 9.76 16.00 0.54
CA SER A 107 9.28 17.37 0.77
C SER A 107 7.91 17.47 1.45
N GLN A 108 7.57 16.53 2.31
CA GLN A 108 6.35 16.58 3.11
C GLN A 108 6.44 17.66 4.17
N ILE A 109 5.40 18.50 4.25
CA ILE A 109 5.31 19.55 5.28
C ILE A 109 4.78 18.92 6.57
N SER A 110 5.51 19.10 7.64
CA SER A 110 5.15 18.62 8.99
C SER A 110 5.42 19.69 10.04
N THR A 111 4.94 19.46 11.25
CA THR A 111 5.22 20.29 12.40
C THR A 111 6.72 20.30 12.72
N ASP A 112 7.23 21.49 13.11
CA ASP A 112 8.63 21.72 13.43
C ASP A 112 8.74 22.46 14.78
N PRO A 113 9.89 22.42 15.47
CA PRO A 113 10.07 23.17 16.72
C PRO A 113 9.64 24.63 16.64
N ASN A 114 9.26 25.20 17.79
CA ASN A 114 8.81 26.59 17.94
C ASN A 114 7.46 26.92 17.25
N ASN A 115 6.56 25.93 17.12
CA ASN A 115 5.24 26.09 16.52
C ASN A 115 5.31 26.57 15.06
N THR A 116 6.24 25.99 14.31
CA THR A 116 6.42 26.22 12.90
C THR A 116 6.11 24.96 12.08
N TYR A 117 6.18 25.07 10.76
CA TYR A 117 6.09 23.96 9.82
C TYR A 117 7.29 24.01 8.89
N ALA A 118 7.87 22.84 8.60
CA ALA A 118 8.98 22.74 7.67
C ALA A 118 8.82 21.51 6.76
N PRO A 119 9.38 21.56 5.54
CA PRO A 119 9.44 20.38 4.69
C PRO A 119 10.47 19.38 5.24
N GLY A 120 10.05 18.14 5.39
CA GLY A 120 10.88 16.99 5.72
C GLY A 120 10.92 15.99 4.57
N GLY A 121 11.77 14.98 4.68
CA GLY A 121 11.88 13.99 3.62
C GLY A 121 12.55 12.69 4.04
N GLY A 122 12.73 11.83 3.05
CA GLY A 122 13.30 10.50 3.21
C GLY A 122 12.28 9.41 3.48
N THR A 123 12.74 8.17 3.56
CA THR A 123 11.90 7.04 3.99
C THR A 123 11.30 7.26 5.39
N SER A 124 11.92 8.16 6.18
CA SER A 124 11.43 8.60 7.48
C SER A 124 10.13 9.42 7.43
N ALA A 125 9.82 10.05 6.28
CA ALA A 125 8.56 10.76 6.05
C ALA A 125 7.54 9.86 5.32
N ALA A 126 7.99 8.90 4.52
CA ALA A 126 7.12 7.93 3.85
C ALA A 126 6.48 6.94 4.84
N ALA A 127 7.26 6.40 5.78
CA ALA A 127 6.78 5.40 6.75
C ALA A 127 5.62 5.88 7.63
N PRO A 128 5.60 7.10 8.21
CA PRO A 128 4.44 7.58 8.95
C PRO A 128 3.20 7.79 8.06
N GLY A 129 3.37 8.02 6.76
CA GLY A 129 2.26 8.00 5.81
C GLY A 129 1.58 6.63 5.77
N ILE A 130 2.35 5.54 5.67
CA ILE A 130 1.83 4.16 5.78
C ILE A 130 1.18 3.92 7.14
N CYS A 131 1.80 4.38 8.23
CA CYS A 131 1.22 4.29 9.56
C CYS A 131 -0.18 4.95 9.64
N GLY A 132 -0.33 6.13 9.03
CA GLY A 132 -1.61 6.83 8.91
C GLY A 132 -2.65 6.04 8.12
N VAL A 133 -2.26 5.46 6.97
CA VAL A 133 -3.13 4.59 6.18
C VAL A 133 -3.57 3.37 7.00
N MET A 134 -2.65 2.71 7.70
CA MET A 134 -2.99 1.56 8.55
C MET A 134 -3.96 1.93 9.67
N ALA A 135 -3.81 3.11 10.28
CA ALA A 135 -4.75 3.60 11.30
C ALA A 135 -6.16 3.84 10.70
N GLN A 136 -6.23 4.38 9.49
CA GLN A 136 -7.50 4.56 8.77
C GLN A 136 -8.15 3.22 8.40
N LEU A 137 -7.37 2.24 7.93
CA LEU A 137 -7.88 0.90 7.62
C LEU A 137 -8.38 0.16 8.87
N HIS A 138 -7.70 0.29 10.02
CA HIS A 138 -8.19 -0.22 11.29
C HIS A 138 -9.55 0.39 11.66
N HIS A 139 -9.66 1.71 11.54
CA HIS A 139 -10.91 2.42 11.84
C HIS A 139 -12.04 2.00 10.90
N ALA A 140 -11.79 1.98 9.59
CA ALA A 140 -12.75 1.54 8.59
C ALA A 140 -13.22 0.09 8.85
N TYR A 141 -12.28 -0.81 9.15
CA TYR A 141 -12.62 -2.19 9.48
C TYR A 141 -13.51 -2.28 10.73
N GLN A 142 -13.20 -1.52 11.79
CA GLN A 142 -14.01 -1.49 13.01
C GLN A 142 -15.44 -1.01 12.74
N GLU A 143 -15.62 0.03 11.93
CA GLU A 143 -16.95 0.51 11.57
C GLU A 143 -17.76 -0.54 10.79
N MET A 144 -17.12 -1.22 9.84
CA MET A 144 -17.76 -2.28 9.04
C MET A 144 -18.02 -3.57 9.83
N ASN A 145 -17.25 -3.84 10.89
CA ASN A 145 -17.29 -5.11 11.62
C ASN A 145 -17.75 -4.97 13.09
N GLY A 146 -18.64 -4.01 13.38
CA GLY A 146 -19.27 -3.87 14.69
C GLY A 146 -18.31 -3.56 15.85
N GLY A 147 -17.23 -2.85 15.56
CA GLY A 147 -16.22 -2.42 16.53
C GLY A 147 -15.08 -3.42 16.75
N ASN A 148 -15.06 -4.53 16.03
CA ASN A 148 -13.96 -5.50 16.13
C ASN A 148 -12.68 -4.95 15.48
N VAL A 149 -11.53 -5.22 16.12
CA VAL A 149 -10.21 -4.81 15.64
C VAL A 149 -9.74 -5.78 14.56
N ALA A 150 -9.20 -5.26 13.46
CA ALA A 150 -8.62 -6.07 12.39
C ALA A 150 -7.33 -6.78 12.86
N SER A 151 -7.04 -7.95 12.28
CA SER A 151 -5.70 -8.52 12.34
C SER A 151 -4.73 -7.65 11.55
N SER A 152 -3.55 -7.40 12.11
CA SER A 152 -2.45 -6.72 11.42
C SER A 152 -2.04 -7.44 10.13
N SER A 153 -2.09 -8.76 10.14
CA SER A 153 -1.80 -9.62 8.99
C SER A 153 -2.80 -9.42 7.86
N LEU A 154 -4.10 -9.31 8.18
CA LEU A 154 -5.13 -8.96 7.19
C LEU A 154 -4.84 -7.61 6.56
N LEU A 155 -4.58 -6.59 7.39
CA LEU A 155 -4.36 -5.24 6.87
C LEU A 155 -3.05 -5.13 6.08
N LYS A 156 -1.98 -5.82 6.49
CA LYS A 156 -0.74 -5.89 5.70
C LYS A 156 -1.00 -6.56 4.36
N ALA A 157 -1.62 -7.74 4.34
CA ALA A 157 -1.98 -8.43 3.10
C ALA A 157 -2.82 -7.53 2.17
N THR A 158 -3.84 -6.87 2.72
CA THR A 158 -4.70 -5.93 1.99
C THR A 158 -3.89 -4.80 1.37
N LEU A 159 -3.03 -4.15 2.16
CA LEU A 159 -2.20 -3.04 1.71
C LEU A 159 -1.24 -3.44 0.58
N LEU A 160 -0.58 -4.60 0.71
CA LEU A 160 0.36 -5.08 -0.30
C LEU A 160 -0.36 -5.52 -1.59
N ASN A 161 -1.49 -6.23 -1.45
CA ASN A 161 -2.22 -6.76 -2.61
C ASN A 161 -2.86 -5.65 -3.46
N THR A 162 -3.26 -4.53 -2.83
CA THR A 162 -3.93 -3.42 -3.52
C THR A 162 -2.98 -2.29 -3.93
N ALA A 163 -1.69 -2.45 -3.71
CA ALA A 163 -0.71 -1.47 -4.14
C ALA A 163 -0.77 -1.25 -5.67
N ASN A 164 -0.61 0.01 -6.08
CA ASN A 164 -0.47 0.36 -7.49
C ASN A 164 0.92 -0.03 -7.96
N GLU A 165 0.99 -0.75 -9.06
CA GLU A 165 2.23 -1.20 -9.65
C GLU A 165 3.16 -0.05 -9.99
N LEU A 166 4.44 -0.18 -9.68
CA LEU A 166 5.51 0.72 -10.06
C LEU A 166 6.74 -0.11 -10.44
N GLY A 167 7.45 0.32 -11.46
CA GLY A 167 8.65 -0.37 -11.92
C GLY A 167 8.35 -1.58 -12.78
N ASN A 168 8.80 -2.75 -12.37
CA ASN A 168 8.51 -4.01 -13.05
C ASN A 168 7.10 -4.52 -12.71
N ASP A 169 6.52 -5.36 -13.57
CA ASP A 169 5.26 -6.05 -13.24
C ASP A 169 5.49 -7.06 -12.11
N GLY A 170 4.64 -7.01 -11.10
CA GLY A 170 4.83 -7.74 -9.84
C GLY A 170 5.81 -7.06 -8.88
N PRO A 171 6.20 -7.71 -7.78
CA PRO A 171 7.09 -7.11 -6.81
C PRO A 171 8.49 -6.89 -7.37
N ASP A 172 9.20 -5.88 -6.85
CA ASP A 172 10.61 -5.67 -7.11
C ASP A 172 11.36 -5.19 -5.86
N PHE A 173 12.70 -5.14 -5.93
CA PHE A 173 13.54 -4.71 -4.82
C PHE A 173 13.68 -3.18 -4.68
N ILE A 174 13.02 -2.40 -5.51
CA ILE A 174 13.02 -0.93 -5.50
C ILE A 174 11.76 -0.39 -4.83
N TYR A 175 10.60 -0.85 -5.30
CA TYR A 175 9.29 -0.37 -4.89
C TYR A 175 8.54 -1.33 -3.95
N GLY A 176 9.05 -2.54 -3.76
CA GLY A 176 8.35 -3.62 -3.06
C GLY A 176 7.15 -4.10 -3.87
N TRP A 177 5.98 -4.13 -3.25
CA TRP A 177 4.70 -4.46 -3.91
C TRP A 177 4.06 -3.29 -4.66
N GLY A 178 4.76 -2.13 -4.75
CA GLY A 178 4.30 -0.94 -5.44
C GLY A 178 3.98 0.24 -4.52
N LYS A 179 3.26 1.24 -5.05
CA LYS A 179 2.80 2.42 -4.30
C LYS A 179 1.52 2.12 -3.53
N VAL A 180 1.46 2.53 -2.27
CA VAL A 180 0.25 2.42 -1.45
C VAL A 180 -0.98 3.03 -2.14
N ASN A 181 -2.09 2.28 -2.15
CA ASN A 181 -3.40 2.76 -2.53
C ASN A 181 -4.39 2.51 -1.40
N ALA A 182 -4.59 3.52 -0.55
CA ALA A 182 -5.47 3.44 0.62
C ALA A 182 -6.95 3.24 0.22
N TYR A 183 -7.36 3.82 -0.91
CA TYR A 183 -8.74 3.68 -1.41
C TYR A 183 -9.03 2.23 -1.80
N LYS A 184 -8.20 1.62 -2.65
CA LYS A 184 -8.36 0.20 -3.03
C LYS A 184 -8.30 -0.73 -1.82
N ALA A 185 -7.41 -0.44 -0.86
CA ALA A 185 -7.32 -1.21 0.37
C ALA A 185 -8.60 -1.16 1.20
N ALA A 186 -9.21 0.03 1.35
CA ALA A 186 -10.49 0.19 2.01
C ALA A 186 -11.63 -0.51 1.25
N LYS A 187 -11.66 -0.39 -0.08
CA LYS A 187 -12.66 -1.07 -0.94
C LYS A 187 -12.56 -2.59 -0.87
N LEU A 188 -11.35 -3.17 -0.80
CA LEU A 188 -11.18 -4.60 -0.62
C LEU A 188 -11.81 -5.09 0.70
N LEU A 189 -11.63 -4.32 1.79
CA LEU A 189 -12.25 -4.63 3.08
C LEU A 189 -13.78 -4.46 3.03
N GLU A 190 -14.28 -3.40 2.43
CA GLU A 190 -15.71 -3.12 2.25
C GLU A 190 -16.40 -4.23 1.43
N ASP A 191 -15.76 -4.68 0.37
CA ASP A 191 -16.25 -5.75 -0.51
C ASP A 191 -16.12 -7.14 0.12
N ASN A 192 -15.56 -7.26 1.33
CA ASN A 192 -15.31 -8.53 2.03
C ASN A 192 -14.50 -9.53 1.18
N ARG A 193 -13.51 -9.04 0.41
CA ARG A 193 -12.66 -9.88 -0.44
C ARG A 193 -11.47 -10.44 0.34
N TYR A 194 -11.76 -11.04 1.48
CA TYR A 194 -10.75 -11.65 2.36
C TYR A 194 -11.35 -12.78 3.19
N PHE A 195 -10.51 -13.69 3.62
CA PHE A 195 -10.81 -14.72 4.62
C PHE A 195 -9.53 -15.25 5.25
N SER A 196 -9.65 -15.96 6.37
CA SER A 196 -8.55 -16.66 7.01
C SER A 196 -8.80 -18.14 7.10
N ALA A 197 -7.73 -18.91 7.19
CA ALA A 197 -7.76 -20.33 7.48
C ALA A 197 -6.48 -20.76 8.21
N THR A 198 -6.48 -21.99 8.71
CA THR A 198 -5.33 -22.59 9.41
C THR A 198 -4.85 -23.80 8.63
N ILE A 199 -3.53 -24.04 8.58
CA ILE A 199 -2.93 -25.16 7.89
C ILE A 199 -1.84 -25.82 8.73
N ALA A 200 -1.73 -27.15 8.67
CA ALA A 200 -0.67 -27.92 9.33
C ALA A 200 0.37 -28.45 8.32
N GLN A 201 1.47 -28.96 8.85
CA GLN A 201 2.55 -29.56 8.07
C GLN A 201 2.02 -30.64 7.10
N GLY A 202 2.27 -30.45 5.80
CA GLY A 202 1.91 -31.40 4.75
C GLY A 202 0.44 -31.38 4.32
N ASP A 203 -0.43 -30.63 5.01
CA ASP A 203 -1.83 -30.46 4.61
C ASP A 203 -1.98 -29.56 3.40
N SER A 204 -3.16 -29.61 2.78
CA SER A 204 -3.55 -28.70 1.70
C SER A 204 -4.98 -28.25 1.90
N ASN A 205 -5.20 -26.93 1.89
CA ASN A 205 -6.52 -26.33 1.87
C ASN A 205 -6.87 -25.88 0.45
N ILE A 206 -8.14 -26.03 0.08
CA ILE A 206 -8.67 -25.57 -1.21
C ILE A 206 -9.77 -24.56 -0.96
N HIS A 207 -9.63 -23.39 -1.58
CA HIS A 207 -10.60 -22.30 -1.50
C HIS A 207 -11.07 -21.91 -2.89
N ASN A 208 -12.37 -21.70 -3.05
CA ASN A 208 -12.95 -21.30 -4.32
C ASN A 208 -13.15 -19.79 -4.34
N ILE A 209 -12.60 -19.15 -5.37
CA ILE A 209 -12.75 -17.70 -5.64
C ILE A 209 -13.49 -17.56 -6.96
N SER A 210 -14.66 -16.91 -6.94
CA SER A 210 -15.42 -16.63 -8.15
C SER A 210 -14.95 -15.32 -8.77
N ILE A 211 -14.40 -15.38 -9.97
CA ILE A 211 -13.98 -14.21 -10.74
C ILE A 211 -15.12 -13.80 -11.67
N PRO A 212 -15.61 -12.52 -11.57
CA PRO A 212 -16.67 -12.01 -12.42
C PRO A 212 -16.24 -11.81 -13.88
N ALA A 213 -17.20 -11.56 -14.75
CA ALA A 213 -16.92 -11.13 -16.12
C ALA A 213 -16.34 -9.71 -16.15
N GLY A 214 -15.50 -9.41 -17.15
CA GLY A 214 -14.95 -8.09 -17.40
C GLY A 214 -13.72 -7.73 -16.57
N VAL A 215 -13.25 -8.63 -15.69
CA VAL A 215 -12.00 -8.45 -14.94
C VAL A 215 -10.83 -8.47 -15.91
N GLN A 216 -9.98 -7.45 -15.84
CA GLN A 216 -8.75 -7.33 -16.63
C GLN A 216 -7.57 -8.01 -15.94
N ARG A 217 -7.50 -7.90 -14.60
CA ARG A 217 -6.49 -8.59 -13.78
C ARG A 217 -7.11 -8.99 -12.44
N ALA A 218 -6.89 -10.25 -12.04
CA ALA A 218 -7.19 -10.73 -10.70
C ALA A 218 -5.87 -10.89 -9.92
N LYS A 219 -5.78 -10.29 -8.73
CA LYS A 219 -4.67 -10.47 -7.79
C LYS A 219 -5.17 -11.22 -6.57
N ILE A 220 -4.52 -12.31 -6.22
CA ILE A 220 -4.84 -13.17 -5.07
C ILE A 220 -3.57 -13.30 -4.25
N MET A 221 -3.61 -12.86 -2.98
CA MET A 221 -2.45 -12.90 -2.09
C MET A 221 -2.74 -13.78 -0.88
N VAL A 222 -1.79 -14.63 -0.56
CA VAL A 222 -1.73 -15.40 0.69
C VAL A 222 -0.63 -14.78 1.56
N TYR A 223 -0.96 -14.43 2.79
CA TYR A 223 -0.03 -13.86 3.76
C TYR A 223 -0.18 -14.57 5.11
N TRP A 224 0.93 -14.87 5.75
CA TRP A 224 0.92 -15.44 7.10
C TRP A 224 1.89 -14.70 8.03
N PRO A 225 1.47 -14.44 9.29
CA PRO A 225 2.42 -13.98 10.28
C PRO A 225 3.37 -15.14 10.56
N ASP A 226 4.66 -14.92 10.39
CA ASP A 226 5.63 -15.97 10.57
C ASP A 226 6.36 -15.83 11.91
N LEU A 227 6.72 -16.96 12.53
CA LEU A 227 7.47 -16.99 13.79
C LEU A 227 8.82 -16.31 13.64
N GLU A 228 9.34 -15.78 14.72
CA GLU A 228 10.70 -15.27 14.76
C GLU A 228 11.71 -16.36 14.40
N ALA A 229 12.69 -16.00 13.58
CA ALA A 229 13.82 -16.89 13.27
C ALA A 229 14.94 -16.76 14.29
N SER A 230 15.81 -17.76 14.32
CA SER A 230 17.11 -17.63 15.03
C SER A 230 17.98 -16.56 14.38
N THR A 231 18.68 -15.77 15.20
CA THR A 231 19.64 -14.77 14.71
C THR A 231 20.84 -15.36 13.96
N SER A 232 21.00 -16.66 13.99
CA SER A 232 22.02 -17.41 13.24
C SER A 232 21.47 -18.10 11.99
N ALA A 233 20.17 -17.98 11.72
CA ALA A 233 19.55 -18.60 10.55
C ALA A 233 20.04 -17.93 9.25
N SER A 234 20.34 -18.75 8.24
CA SER A 234 20.70 -18.26 6.90
C SER A 234 19.49 -17.69 6.17
N TYR A 235 18.30 -18.21 6.46
CA TYR A 235 17.00 -17.75 5.97
C TYR A 235 16.08 -17.52 7.16
N ALA A 236 15.37 -16.41 7.14
CA ALA A 236 14.49 -16.03 8.25
C ALA A 236 13.11 -16.68 8.18
N LEU A 237 12.69 -17.23 7.05
CA LEU A 237 11.41 -17.93 6.91
C LEU A 237 11.43 -19.20 7.78
N VAL A 238 10.43 -19.33 8.67
CA VAL A 238 10.27 -20.48 9.58
C VAL A 238 9.16 -21.38 9.10
N ASN A 239 8.01 -20.79 8.76
CA ASN A 239 6.89 -21.51 8.17
C ASN A 239 6.80 -21.15 6.69
N ASP A 240 6.81 -22.17 5.84
CA ASP A 240 6.77 -22.07 4.40
C ASP A 240 5.43 -22.63 3.88
N LEU A 241 4.61 -21.78 3.31
CA LEU A 241 3.33 -22.11 2.69
C LEU A 241 3.43 -21.87 1.20
N ASP A 242 3.01 -22.85 0.39
CA ASP A 242 2.94 -22.74 -1.07
C ASP A 242 1.50 -22.44 -1.51
N ALA A 243 1.30 -21.41 -2.35
CA ALA A 243 0.02 -21.10 -2.96
C ALA A 243 0.04 -21.32 -4.48
N THR A 244 -1.02 -21.93 -5.00
CA THR A 244 -1.27 -22.02 -6.44
C THR A 244 -2.73 -21.79 -6.74
N VAL A 245 -3.05 -21.23 -7.92
CA VAL A 245 -4.42 -21.06 -8.38
C VAL A 245 -4.63 -21.90 -9.63
N ILE A 246 -5.69 -22.71 -9.63
CA ILE A 246 -6.12 -23.49 -10.80
C ILE A 246 -7.33 -22.80 -11.40
N ASP A 247 -7.24 -22.43 -12.66
CA ASP A 247 -8.30 -21.77 -13.39
C ASP A 247 -9.39 -22.76 -13.89
N PRO A 248 -10.52 -22.27 -14.44
CA PRO A 248 -11.58 -23.13 -14.96
C PRO A 248 -11.16 -24.04 -16.12
N LEU A 249 -10.04 -23.76 -16.78
CA LEU A 249 -9.44 -24.57 -17.85
C LEU A 249 -8.39 -25.55 -17.33
N SER A 250 -8.20 -25.64 -16.01
CA SER A 250 -7.21 -26.49 -15.35
C SER A 250 -5.75 -26.02 -15.57
N VAL A 251 -5.53 -24.75 -15.90
CA VAL A 251 -4.18 -24.16 -15.92
C VAL A 251 -3.79 -23.78 -14.51
N VAL A 252 -2.55 -24.10 -14.13
CA VAL A 252 -1.99 -23.75 -12.81
C VAL A 252 -1.24 -22.43 -12.92
N HIS A 253 -1.59 -21.49 -12.05
CA HIS A 253 -0.94 -20.20 -11.91
C HIS A 253 -0.13 -20.19 -10.61
N TYR A 254 1.13 -19.75 -10.70
CA TYR A 254 2.08 -19.66 -9.61
C TYR A 254 2.24 -18.23 -9.11
N PRO A 255 2.71 -18.01 -7.86
CA PRO A 255 3.02 -16.70 -7.35
C PRO A 255 4.23 -16.06 -8.07
N TRP A 256 4.47 -14.79 -7.75
CA TRP A 256 5.66 -14.08 -8.17
C TRP A 256 6.90 -14.56 -7.41
N LEU A 257 8.01 -14.69 -8.12
CA LEU A 257 9.32 -15.07 -7.59
C LEU A 257 10.39 -14.12 -8.12
N LEU A 258 11.21 -13.55 -7.24
CA LEU A 258 12.33 -12.68 -7.59
C LEU A 258 13.66 -13.45 -7.56
N ASP A 259 14.55 -13.12 -8.49
CA ASP A 259 15.94 -13.57 -8.44
C ASP A 259 16.74 -12.68 -7.47
N HIS A 260 17.14 -13.24 -6.34
CA HIS A 260 17.91 -12.57 -5.30
C HIS A 260 19.42 -12.79 -5.41
N THR A 261 19.89 -13.34 -6.51
CA THR A 261 21.35 -13.48 -6.78
C THR A 261 22.02 -12.14 -6.60
N PRO A 262 23.16 -12.07 -5.86
CA PRO A 262 23.86 -10.81 -5.58
C PRO A 262 24.60 -10.27 -6.82
N ASP A 263 23.82 -9.89 -7.81
CA ASP A 263 24.22 -9.28 -9.08
C ASP A 263 23.22 -8.19 -9.47
N PRO A 264 23.66 -6.97 -9.83
CA PRO A 264 22.76 -5.87 -10.16
C PRO A 264 21.78 -6.16 -11.30
N VAL A 265 22.16 -7.01 -12.27
CA VAL A 265 21.28 -7.36 -13.41
C VAL A 265 20.16 -8.28 -12.94
N SER A 266 20.47 -9.30 -12.13
CA SER A 266 19.49 -10.21 -11.53
C SER A 266 18.53 -9.47 -10.62
N LEU A 267 19.05 -8.56 -9.76
CA LEU A 267 18.21 -7.79 -8.81
C LEU A 267 17.32 -6.74 -9.49
N ALA A 268 17.68 -6.30 -10.69
CA ALA A 268 16.87 -5.39 -11.51
C ALA A 268 15.89 -6.12 -12.42
N ALA A 269 16.00 -7.44 -12.55
CA ALA A 269 15.15 -8.23 -13.45
C ALA A 269 13.69 -8.27 -12.95
N PRO A 270 12.70 -8.32 -13.85
CA PRO A 270 11.31 -8.54 -13.49
C PRO A 270 11.11 -9.86 -12.75
N ALA A 271 10.13 -9.89 -11.85
CA ALA A 271 9.70 -11.12 -11.20
C ALA A 271 9.18 -12.14 -12.23
N ILE A 272 9.41 -13.41 -11.97
CA ILE A 272 8.88 -14.52 -12.75
C ILE A 272 7.78 -15.25 -11.97
N LYS A 273 7.12 -16.23 -12.57
CA LYS A 273 6.15 -17.10 -11.88
C LYS A 273 6.84 -18.37 -11.41
N GLY A 274 6.71 -18.71 -10.12
CA GLY A 274 7.35 -19.86 -9.50
C GLY A 274 6.96 -20.06 -8.05
N GLU A 275 7.46 -21.13 -7.43
CA GLU A 275 7.31 -21.37 -5.99
C GLU A 275 8.29 -20.49 -5.22
N ASP A 276 7.82 -19.79 -4.18
CA ASP A 276 8.62 -18.91 -3.34
C ASP A 276 8.82 -19.51 -1.95
N HIS A 277 10.05 -19.82 -1.58
CA HIS A 277 10.42 -20.40 -0.30
C HIS A 277 11.23 -19.42 0.58
N LEU A 278 11.12 -18.12 0.33
CA LEU A 278 11.82 -17.08 1.08
C LEU A 278 10.89 -16.14 1.84
N ASN A 279 9.74 -15.82 1.25
CA ASN A 279 8.83 -14.81 1.76
C ASN A 279 7.64 -15.45 2.49
N ASN A 280 7.11 -14.74 3.49
CA ASN A 280 5.85 -15.10 4.16
C ASN A 280 4.63 -14.45 3.49
N VAL A 281 4.73 -14.24 2.19
CA VAL A 281 3.69 -13.65 1.34
C VAL A 281 3.84 -14.17 -0.08
N GLU A 282 2.74 -14.60 -0.68
CA GLU A 282 2.68 -15.06 -2.05
C GLU A 282 1.51 -14.41 -2.79
N GLN A 283 1.77 -13.79 -3.93
CA GLN A 283 0.73 -13.19 -4.77
C GLN A 283 0.70 -13.84 -6.15
N ILE A 284 -0.50 -14.27 -6.55
CA ILE A 284 -0.80 -14.79 -7.88
C ILE A 284 -1.60 -13.73 -8.62
N ALA A 285 -1.03 -13.23 -9.73
CA ALA A 285 -1.71 -12.31 -10.64
C ALA A 285 -2.06 -13.04 -11.94
N ILE A 286 -3.31 -12.88 -12.38
CA ILE A 286 -3.86 -13.52 -13.59
C ILE A 286 -4.45 -12.43 -14.47
N ASP A 287 -3.87 -12.23 -15.65
CA ASP A 287 -4.31 -11.24 -16.62
C ASP A 287 -5.46 -11.81 -17.48
N ASN A 288 -6.44 -10.96 -17.76
CA ASN A 288 -7.63 -11.29 -18.58
C ASN A 288 -8.28 -12.62 -18.16
N PRO A 289 -8.55 -12.84 -16.85
CA PRO A 289 -9.09 -14.08 -16.38
C PRO A 289 -10.47 -14.30 -16.96
N GLN A 290 -10.78 -15.55 -17.34
CA GLN A 290 -12.12 -15.92 -17.75
C GLN A 290 -13.05 -15.86 -16.53
N GLN A 291 -14.31 -15.47 -16.77
CA GLN A 291 -15.33 -15.60 -15.73
C GLN A 291 -15.45 -17.05 -15.29
N GLY A 292 -15.44 -17.29 -13.97
CA GLY A 292 -15.60 -18.65 -13.44
C GLY A 292 -15.09 -18.81 -12.02
N THR A 293 -15.09 -20.06 -11.56
CA THR A 293 -14.57 -20.44 -10.25
C THR A 293 -13.13 -20.90 -10.37
N TYR A 294 -12.25 -20.25 -9.62
CA TYR A 294 -10.83 -20.54 -9.51
C TYR A 294 -10.58 -21.26 -8.19
N SER A 295 -9.75 -22.29 -8.19
CA SER A 295 -9.39 -23.04 -6.99
C SER A 295 -8.02 -22.58 -6.48
N LEU A 296 -7.99 -21.80 -5.40
CA LEU A 296 -6.77 -21.48 -4.66
C LEU A 296 -6.43 -22.68 -3.78
N LYS A 297 -5.27 -23.27 -4.01
CA LYS A 297 -4.68 -24.30 -3.15
C LYS A 297 -3.58 -23.67 -2.31
N VAL A 298 -3.67 -23.80 -1.00
CA VAL A 298 -2.61 -23.46 -0.05
C VAL A 298 -2.10 -24.73 0.59
N LYS A 299 -0.79 -24.97 0.55
CA LYS A 299 -0.12 -26.16 1.08
C LYS A 299 0.84 -25.76 2.18
N GLY A 300 0.81 -26.46 3.31
CA GLY A 300 1.81 -26.34 4.37
C GLY A 300 3.08 -27.09 4.00
N ASN A 301 4.05 -26.43 3.37
CA ASN A 301 5.27 -27.06 2.90
C ASN A 301 6.25 -27.37 4.03
N VAL A 302 6.58 -26.37 4.85
CA VAL A 302 7.40 -26.51 6.07
C VAL A 302 6.72 -25.78 7.21
N ILE A 303 6.14 -26.49 8.17
CA ILE A 303 5.45 -25.92 9.35
C ILE A 303 5.91 -26.66 10.60
N PRO A 304 7.11 -26.34 11.13
CA PRO A 304 7.76 -27.18 12.16
C PRO A 304 7.15 -27.06 13.56
N PHE A 305 6.41 -25.97 13.86
CA PHE A 305 6.00 -25.64 15.23
C PHE A 305 4.47 -25.60 15.42
N GLY A 306 3.74 -26.46 14.75
CA GLY A 306 2.28 -26.53 14.85
C GLY A 306 1.58 -25.79 13.72
N ALA A 307 0.26 -25.92 13.66
CA ALA A 307 -0.53 -25.31 12.60
C ALA A 307 -0.38 -23.78 12.56
N ARG A 308 -0.48 -23.19 11.35
CA ARG A 308 -0.29 -21.78 11.10
C ARG A 308 -1.53 -21.15 10.48
N ASP A 309 -1.94 -20.03 11.04
CA ASP A 309 -3.00 -19.21 10.45
C ASP A 309 -2.46 -18.40 9.27
N TYR A 310 -3.27 -18.24 8.24
CA TYR A 310 -2.98 -17.38 7.09
C TYR A 310 -4.21 -16.61 6.66
N TRP A 311 -3.97 -15.48 5.98
CA TRP A 311 -4.98 -14.65 5.35
C TRP A 311 -4.90 -14.78 3.85
N VAL A 312 -6.06 -14.82 3.22
CA VAL A 312 -6.23 -14.68 1.79
C VAL A 312 -6.96 -13.38 1.53
N VAL A 313 -6.39 -12.56 0.68
CA VAL A 313 -7.04 -11.34 0.17
C VAL A 313 -7.01 -11.37 -1.35
N TYR A 314 -8.03 -10.82 -2.01
CA TYR A 314 -8.08 -10.80 -3.46
C TYR A 314 -8.73 -9.54 -4.00
N GLU A 315 -8.26 -9.08 -5.15
CA GLU A 315 -8.69 -7.89 -5.85
C GLU A 315 -8.99 -8.20 -7.31
N PHE A 316 -10.00 -7.55 -7.85
CA PHE A 316 -10.37 -7.61 -9.27
C PHE A 316 -10.26 -6.22 -9.87
N LEU A 317 -9.36 -6.06 -10.84
CA LEU A 317 -9.16 -4.81 -11.55
C LEU A 317 -9.95 -4.84 -12.86
N TYR A 318 -10.66 -3.76 -13.12
CA TYR A 318 -11.47 -3.55 -14.31
C TYR A 318 -10.88 -2.42 -15.15
N ASP A 319 -11.21 -2.37 -16.44
CA ASP A 319 -10.90 -1.21 -17.29
C ASP A 319 -11.89 -0.09 -17.00
N ASP A 320 -11.74 0.49 -15.82
CA ASP A 320 -12.54 1.58 -15.31
C ASP A 320 -11.64 2.76 -14.87
N ILE A 321 -12.28 3.86 -14.53
CA ILE A 321 -11.66 5.05 -13.99
C ILE A 321 -12.34 5.33 -12.66
N THR A 322 -11.59 5.79 -11.67
CA THR A 322 -12.12 6.26 -10.39
C THR A 322 -11.50 7.60 -10.06
N VAL A 323 -12.31 8.66 -9.94
CA VAL A 323 -11.87 9.96 -9.43
C VAL A 323 -11.67 9.83 -7.92
N ILE A 324 -10.45 10.11 -7.47
CA ILE A 324 -10.06 9.95 -6.05
C ILE A 324 -10.06 11.30 -5.33
N PHE A 325 -9.75 12.39 -6.05
CA PHE A 325 -9.74 13.74 -5.47
C PHE A 325 -9.86 14.82 -6.55
N PRO A 326 -10.71 15.82 -6.34
CA PRO A 326 -11.73 15.92 -5.29
C PRO A 326 -12.88 14.96 -5.60
N MET A 327 -13.33 14.22 -4.59
CA MET A 327 -14.42 13.24 -4.75
C MET A 327 -15.74 13.70 -4.13
N GLY A 328 -15.74 14.79 -3.33
CA GLY A 328 -16.91 15.40 -2.74
C GLY A 328 -16.74 15.78 -1.28
N GLY A 329 -17.34 16.90 -0.89
CA GLY A 329 -17.24 17.45 0.47
C GLY A 329 -16.01 18.28 0.76
N GLU A 330 -15.00 18.29 -0.14
CA GLU A 330 -13.79 19.11 0.04
C GLU A 330 -14.09 20.61 -0.11
N GLY A 331 -13.28 21.41 0.56
CA GLY A 331 -13.24 22.87 0.43
C GLY A 331 -11.96 23.34 -0.21
N LEU A 332 -11.99 23.67 -1.50
CA LEU A 332 -10.85 24.19 -2.24
C LEU A 332 -10.79 25.72 -2.16
N ILE A 333 -9.58 26.28 -2.24
CA ILE A 333 -9.38 27.72 -2.10
C ILE A 333 -9.27 28.36 -3.48
N PRO A 334 -10.09 29.40 -3.78
CA PRO A 334 -10.06 30.10 -5.06
C PRO A 334 -8.64 30.57 -5.42
N GLY A 335 -8.22 30.34 -6.65
CA GLY A 335 -6.94 30.78 -7.18
C GLY A 335 -5.70 30.02 -6.69
N ASN A 336 -5.85 29.11 -5.74
CA ASN A 336 -4.73 28.25 -5.31
C ASN A 336 -4.46 27.16 -6.34
N GLN A 337 -3.25 26.64 -6.31
CA GLN A 337 -2.93 25.41 -7.01
C GLN A 337 -3.28 24.22 -6.11
N ASP A 338 -4.01 23.25 -6.67
CA ASP A 338 -4.35 21.98 -6.05
C ASP A 338 -4.14 20.85 -7.05
N ARG A 339 -4.48 19.64 -6.71
CA ARG A 339 -4.35 18.48 -7.59
C ARG A 339 -5.71 17.85 -7.88
N ILE A 340 -5.80 17.18 -9.02
CA ILE A 340 -6.88 16.27 -9.35
C ILE A 340 -6.22 14.90 -9.48
N HIS A 341 -6.73 13.90 -8.74
CA HIS A 341 -6.24 12.53 -8.76
C HIS A 341 -7.31 11.56 -9.22
N TRP A 342 -6.89 10.57 -9.97
CA TRP A 342 -7.73 9.43 -10.37
C TRP A 342 -6.92 8.14 -10.38
N ASP A 343 -7.61 7.02 -10.38
CA ASP A 343 -7.06 5.71 -10.61
C ASP A 343 -7.61 5.12 -11.91
N ALA A 344 -6.87 4.23 -12.56
CA ALA A 344 -7.27 3.52 -13.76
C ALA A 344 -6.41 2.28 -13.95
N PHE A 345 -6.91 1.28 -14.68
CA PHE A 345 -6.28 -0.02 -14.79
C PHE A 345 -4.92 0.02 -15.51
N ASP A 346 -4.82 0.61 -16.70
CA ASP A 346 -3.61 0.60 -17.53
C ASP A 346 -3.17 2.01 -17.94
N ASP A 347 -2.03 2.09 -18.62
CA ASP A 347 -1.41 3.32 -19.08
C ASP A 347 -1.72 3.64 -20.56
N SER A 348 -2.71 2.97 -21.14
CA SER A 348 -3.08 3.18 -22.54
C SER A 348 -3.89 4.47 -22.76
N GLY A 349 -3.77 5.02 -23.97
CA GLY A 349 -4.59 6.14 -24.41
C GLY A 349 -4.23 7.48 -23.75
N SER A 350 -5.24 8.32 -23.52
CA SER A 350 -5.10 9.62 -22.86
C SER A 350 -6.35 9.93 -22.04
N PHE A 351 -6.17 10.64 -20.93
CA PHE A 351 -7.26 11.10 -20.08
C PHE A 351 -7.65 12.53 -20.43
N LEU A 352 -8.95 12.77 -20.61
CA LEU A 352 -9.55 14.10 -20.63
C LEU A 352 -10.07 14.42 -19.24
N ILE A 353 -9.64 15.54 -18.66
CA ILE A 353 -10.06 16.02 -17.35
C ILE A 353 -10.90 17.27 -17.53
N GLU A 354 -12.08 17.31 -16.92
CA GLU A 354 -13.05 18.37 -17.03
C GLU A 354 -13.58 18.78 -15.66
N TYR A 355 -13.96 20.05 -15.55
CA TYR A 355 -14.55 20.67 -14.38
C TYR A 355 -15.96 21.19 -14.69
N SER A 356 -16.86 21.01 -13.75
CA SER A 356 -18.18 21.63 -13.72
C SER A 356 -18.32 22.48 -12.46
N GLU A 357 -18.80 23.72 -12.59
CA GLU A 357 -19.14 24.60 -11.45
C GLU A 357 -20.62 24.55 -11.04
N ASN A 358 -21.44 23.77 -11.74
CA ASN A 358 -22.88 23.80 -11.67
C ASN A 358 -23.49 22.39 -11.67
N ASN A 359 -22.91 21.51 -10.86
CA ASN A 359 -23.43 20.15 -10.63
C ASN A 359 -23.61 19.33 -11.93
N GLY A 360 -22.66 19.45 -12.88
CA GLY A 360 -22.68 18.71 -14.15
C GLY A 360 -23.53 19.34 -15.25
N GLY A 361 -24.11 20.52 -15.03
CA GLY A 361 -24.92 21.21 -16.04
C GLY A 361 -24.12 21.67 -17.26
N SER A 362 -22.85 21.98 -17.07
CA SER A 362 -21.87 22.26 -18.14
C SER A 362 -20.48 21.83 -17.70
N TRP A 363 -19.63 21.50 -18.68
CA TRP A 363 -18.28 21.00 -18.45
C TRP A 363 -17.27 21.86 -19.20
N THR A 364 -16.18 22.20 -18.53
CA THR A 364 -15.05 22.92 -19.08
C THR A 364 -13.81 22.02 -19.05
N SER A 365 -13.17 21.81 -20.19
CA SER A 365 -11.93 21.03 -20.25
C SER A 365 -10.82 21.74 -19.48
N ILE A 366 -10.15 21.02 -18.57
CA ILE A 366 -8.97 21.46 -17.85
C ILE A 366 -7.72 21.06 -18.63
N ASN A 367 -7.58 19.77 -18.96
CA ASN A 367 -6.41 19.24 -19.62
C ASN A 367 -6.69 17.89 -20.31
N THR A 368 -5.79 17.50 -21.19
CA THR A 368 -5.67 16.12 -21.70
C THR A 368 -4.25 15.65 -21.45
N VAL A 369 -4.10 14.51 -20.78
CA VAL A 369 -2.82 13.95 -20.38
C VAL A 369 -2.66 12.50 -20.85
N SER A 370 -1.42 12.04 -20.87
CA SER A 370 -1.04 10.68 -21.26
C SER A 370 -1.66 9.62 -20.33
N GLY A 371 -1.84 8.39 -20.82
CA GLY A 371 -2.49 7.29 -20.11
C GLY A 371 -1.73 6.81 -18.87
N ASP A 372 -0.44 7.12 -18.72
CA ASP A 372 0.37 6.85 -17.53
C ASP A 372 0.16 7.86 -16.39
N SER A 373 -0.54 8.97 -16.66
CA SER A 373 -0.83 10.00 -15.65
C SER A 373 -1.94 9.53 -14.71
N ARG A 374 -1.78 9.82 -13.42
CA ARG A 374 -2.79 9.54 -12.38
C ARG A 374 -3.14 10.80 -11.58
N PHE A 375 -2.58 11.92 -11.95
CA PHE A 375 -2.93 13.23 -11.39
C PHE A 375 -2.53 14.36 -12.33
N ILE A 376 -3.11 15.53 -12.10
CA ILE A 376 -2.66 16.82 -12.67
C ILE A 376 -2.60 17.86 -11.58
N SER A 377 -1.72 18.85 -11.76
CA SER A 377 -1.81 20.11 -11.03
C SER A 377 -2.89 20.98 -11.69
N TRP A 378 -3.76 21.55 -10.87
CA TRP A 378 -4.89 22.36 -11.31
C TRP A 378 -4.93 23.69 -10.58
N ASN A 379 -5.10 24.79 -11.32
CA ASN A 379 -5.38 26.08 -10.74
C ASN A 379 -6.89 26.17 -10.46
N VAL A 380 -7.26 26.15 -9.19
CA VAL A 380 -8.66 26.21 -8.75
C VAL A 380 -9.29 27.51 -9.26
N PRO A 381 -10.44 27.49 -9.94
CA PRO A 381 -11.12 28.68 -10.40
C PRO A 381 -11.35 29.70 -9.29
N THR A 382 -11.43 30.98 -9.66
CA THR A 382 -11.69 32.05 -8.71
C THR A 382 -13.18 32.20 -8.37
N ASN A 383 -14.08 31.62 -9.17
CA ASN A 383 -15.50 31.61 -8.89
C ASN A 383 -15.82 30.69 -7.72
N VAL A 384 -16.46 31.22 -6.69
CA VAL A 384 -16.94 30.42 -5.56
C VAL A 384 -18.16 29.59 -5.97
N THR A 385 -18.20 28.35 -5.56
CA THR A 385 -19.32 27.44 -5.80
C THR A 385 -19.40 26.37 -4.72
N GLY A 386 -20.58 25.86 -4.41
CA GLY A 386 -20.81 24.64 -3.64
C GLY A 386 -21.23 23.46 -4.52
N GLN A 387 -21.06 23.56 -5.84
CA GLN A 387 -21.55 22.58 -6.83
C GLN A 387 -20.45 22.11 -7.78
N GLY A 388 -19.20 22.12 -7.29
CA GLY A 388 -18.02 21.67 -8.06
C GLY A 388 -18.04 20.15 -8.29
N LEU A 389 -17.72 19.71 -9.51
CA LEU A 389 -17.48 18.32 -9.87
C LEU A 389 -16.28 18.23 -10.80
N ILE A 390 -15.52 17.14 -10.69
CA ILE A 390 -14.50 16.73 -11.67
C ILE A 390 -15.03 15.52 -12.43
N ARG A 391 -14.73 15.48 -13.73
CA ARG A 391 -14.91 14.30 -14.57
C ARG A 391 -13.58 13.94 -15.22
N VAL A 392 -13.23 12.65 -15.18
CA VAL A 392 -12.09 12.08 -15.90
C VAL A 392 -12.62 11.02 -16.87
N SER A 393 -12.18 11.08 -18.11
CA SER A 393 -12.64 10.14 -19.15
C SER A 393 -11.50 9.65 -20.04
N ARG A 394 -11.60 8.41 -20.50
CA ARG A 394 -10.71 7.75 -21.47
C ARG A 394 -11.54 6.86 -22.39
N GLY A 395 -11.60 7.19 -23.67
CA GLY A 395 -12.45 6.46 -24.62
C GLY A 395 -13.92 6.51 -24.23
N SER A 396 -14.51 5.35 -23.93
CA SER A 396 -15.88 5.23 -23.45
C SER A 396 -16.00 5.16 -21.93
N ALA A 397 -14.89 4.98 -21.21
CA ALA A 397 -14.88 4.96 -19.75
C ALA A 397 -14.82 6.37 -19.20
N SER A 398 -15.58 6.66 -18.15
CA SER A 398 -15.52 7.93 -17.43
C SER A 398 -16.02 7.77 -16.02
N ASP A 399 -15.51 8.61 -15.13
CA ASP A 399 -15.98 8.74 -13.77
C ASP A 399 -16.08 10.21 -13.37
N ILE A 400 -16.93 10.50 -12.38
CA ILE A 400 -17.23 11.84 -11.88
C ILE A 400 -17.12 11.80 -10.36
N SER A 401 -16.65 12.89 -9.74
CA SER A 401 -16.69 13.04 -8.26
C SER A 401 -17.98 12.51 -7.67
N ASP A 402 -17.91 11.71 -6.61
CA ASP A 402 -19.07 11.05 -5.98
C ASP A 402 -20.10 12.04 -5.42
N ALA A 403 -19.62 13.22 -5.01
CA ALA A 403 -20.44 14.32 -4.52
C ALA A 403 -19.82 15.67 -4.89
N ASN A 404 -20.59 16.74 -4.67
CA ASN A 404 -20.08 18.09 -4.91
C ASN A 404 -18.99 18.47 -3.93
N PHE A 405 -17.92 19.08 -4.42
CA PHE A 405 -16.97 19.83 -3.61
C PHE A 405 -17.26 21.34 -3.69
N SER A 406 -16.67 22.10 -2.75
CA SER A 406 -16.84 23.54 -2.69
C SER A 406 -15.56 24.27 -3.06
N ILE A 407 -15.70 25.39 -3.79
CA ILE A 407 -14.65 26.41 -3.92
C ILE A 407 -15.06 27.58 -3.08
N MET A 408 -14.32 27.87 -1.99
CA MET A 408 -14.70 28.88 -1.00
C MET A 408 -13.50 29.60 -0.42
N GLU A 409 -13.68 30.87 -0.08
CA GLU A 409 -12.69 31.64 0.64
C GLU A 409 -12.44 31.03 2.04
N ARG A 410 -11.20 31.12 2.52
CA ARG A 410 -10.91 30.73 3.90
C ARG A 410 -11.63 31.66 4.87
N PRO A 411 -12.30 31.15 5.90
CA PRO A 411 -12.80 31.99 6.96
C PRO A 411 -11.66 32.83 7.56
N GLN A 412 -11.88 34.13 7.69
CA GLN A 412 -10.92 35.07 8.29
C GLN A 412 -11.41 35.51 9.67
N ASN A 413 -10.46 35.84 10.54
CA ASN A 413 -10.77 36.36 11.90
C ASN A 413 -11.66 35.42 12.72
N ILE A 414 -11.42 34.10 12.67
CA ILE A 414 -12.21 33.14 13.45
C ILE A 414 -12.00 33.44 14.95
N ILE A 415 -13.10 33.77 15.63
CA ILE A 415 -13.12 33.91 17.09
C ILE A 415 -13.77 32.68 17.68
N VAL A 416 -13.04 31.98 18.55
CA VAL A 416 -13.53 30.82 19.27
C VAL A 416 -13.92 31.23 20.67
N ASN A 417 -15.22 31.25 20.98
CA ASN A 417 -15.73 31.53 22.32
C ASN A 417 -16.21 30.25 22.99
N ARG A 418 -15.76 29.99 24.22
CA ARG A 418 -16.38 28.97 25.05
C ARG A 418 -17.65 29.53 25.65
N VAL A 419 -18.76 28.84 25.46
CA VAL A 419 -20.03 29.22 26.06
C VAL A 419 -20.13 28.56 27.43
N CYS A 420 -20.06 29.39 28.49
CA CYS A 420 -20.32 28.95 29.88
C CYS A 420 -21.83 28.75 30.08
N PRO A 421 -22.25 27.78 30.94
CA PRO A 421 -21.46 27.14 31.98
C PRO A 421 -20.95 25.73 31.67
N ASP A 422 -21.37 25.06 30.61
CA ASP A 422 -21.17 23.61 30.46
C ASP A 422 -19.82 23.24 29.80
N GLN A 423 -19.07 24.20 29.26
CA GLN A 423 -17.80 24.01 28.53
C GLN A 423 -17.84 23.02 27.35
N SER A 424 -18.99 22.43 27.07
CA SER A 424 -19.19 21.48 25.97
C SER A 424 -19.56 22.17 24.66
N THR A 425 -19.95 23.43 24.70
CA THR A 425 -20.37 24.21 23.55
C THR A 425 -19.29 25.23 23.16
N ILE A 426 -18.93 25.23 21.89
CA ILE A 426 -18.03 26.21 21.28
C ILE A 426 -18.84 27.03 20.28
N GLN A 427 -18.76 28.34 20.40
CA GLN A 427 -19.32 29.27 19.41
C GLN A 427 -18.17 29.74 18.51
N LEU A 428 -18.34 29.53 17.21
CA LEU A 428 -17.45 30.06 16.19
C LEU A 428 -18.08 31.31 15.59
N GLN A 429 -17.30 32.35 15.44
CA GLN A 429 -17.68 33.56 14.73
C GLN A 429 -16.57 33.86 13.70
N TRP A 430 -16.97 34.10 12.45
CA TRP A 430 -16.10 34.43 11.33
C TRP A 430 -16.64 35.60 10.53
#